data_00d8b8115b3235766b4c395b5a0cd336
#
_entry.id   00d8b8115b3235766b4c395b5a0cd336
#
_cell.length_a   1.000
_cell.length_b   1.000
_cell.length_c   1.000
_cell.angle_alpha   90.00
_cell.angle_beta   90.00
_cell.angle_gamma   90.00
#
_symmetry.space_group_name_H-M   'P 1'
#
loop_
_entity.id
_entity.type
_entity.pdbx_description
1 polymer ?
#
loop_
_entity_poly.entity_id
_entity_poly.type
_entity_poly.pdbx_seq_one_letter_code
_entity_poly.pdbx_strand_id
1 'polypeptide(L)'
;MMIEFLIYPLIGIVAGFLAGFFGVGGGLVIVPSLHFLYSTMGYSDEVSIPVSLGTALACIVINSLSAISVHLKNKTILWKSFLKIFSGLVIGSLFGALISTNADKEVFKKVFALFIFLVSMRMFFKIKDSGKDEEINIFIAAPYGGAVGVISTMFAVGGGIFIGPFLRLMGKKMKNAVATSVALTLPVGIFGSISYVLLGLEAKDLPDFSFGYVNYLSLFAIAIFSSFASRFGAKMTQKVDDKIFQRLYALSLIHI
;
A
#
# COMPACT_ATOMS: atom_id res chain seq x y z
N MET A 1 -9.52 11.26 23.47
CA MET A 1 -8.11 11.76 23.48
C MET A 1 -7.09 10.72 23.98
N MET A 2 -7.16 10.14 25.20
CA MET A 2 -6.11 9.17 25.66
C MET A 2 -6.08 7.86 24.88
N ILE A 3 -7.22 7.33 24.47
CA ILE A 3 -7.32 6.06 23.71
C ILE A 3 -6.72 6.21 22.31
N GLU A 4 -6.91 7.35 21.66
CA GLU A 4 -6.37 7.66 20.33
C GLU A 4 -4.85 7.61 20.30
N PHE A 5 -4.18 8.13 21.34
CA PHE A 5 -2.72 8.10 21.44
C PHE A 5 -2.12 6.69 21.55
N LEU A 6 -2.90 5.71 22.02
CA LEU A 6 -2.46 4.30 22.08
C LEU A 6 -2.77 3.52 20.80
N ILE A 7 -3.82 3.90 20.07
CA ILE A 7 -4.25 3.22 18.84
C ILE A 7 -3.28 3.51 17.68
N TYR A 8 -2.83 4.75 17.49
CA TYR A 8 -1.92 5.09 16.40
C TYR A 8 -0.60 4.30 16.39
N PRO A 9 0.11 4.15 17.52
CA PRO A 9 1.30 3.29 17.60
C PRO A 9 1.01 1.85 17.21
N LEU A 10 -0.10 1.28 17.70
CA LEU A 10 -0.48 -0.10 17.39
C LEU A 10 -0.76 -0.28 15.89
N ILE A 11 -1.56 0.61 15.29
CA ILE A 11 -1.79 0.64 13.85
C ILE A 11 -0.45 0.74 13.11
N GLY A 12 0.43 1.64 13.56
CA GLY A 12 1.74 1.86 12.96
C GLY A 12 2.62 0.61 12.99
N ILE A 13 2.71 -0.08 14.12
CA ILE A 13 3.52 -1.30 14.26
C ILE A 13 2.99 -2.40 13.33
N VAL A 14 1.69 -2.68 13.36
CA VAL A 14 1.08 -3.75 12.54
C VAL A 14 1.20 -3.41 11.05
N ALA A 15 0.74 -2.22 10.65
CA ALA A 15 0.76 -1.80 9.26
C ALA A 15 2.18 -1.70 8.70
N GLY A 16 3.11 -1.14 9.49
CA GLY A 16 4.50 -1.02 9.10
C GLY A 16 5.18 -2.38 8.92
N PHE A 17 4.97 -3.31 9.85
CA PHE A 17 5.52 -4.66 9.72
C PHE A 17 5.03 -5.35 8.45
N LEU A 18 3.72 -5.33 8.19
CA LEU A 18 3.13 -5.90 6.98
C LEU A 18 3.64 -5.22 5.71
N ALA A 19 3.79 -3.88 5.75
CA ALA A 19 4.34 -3.11 4.64
C ALA A 19 5.76 -3.55 4.29
N GLY A 20 6.63 -3.69 5.27
CA GLY A 20 8.03 -4.06 5.05
C GLY A 20 8.23 -5.53 4.72
N PHE A 21 7.49 -6.41 5.40
CA PHE A 21 7.65 -7.86 5.25
C PHE A 21 7.05 -8.37 3.94
N PHE A 22 5.83 -7.94 3.60
CA PHE A 22 5.11 -8.41 2.41
C PHE A 22 5.14 -7.42 1.23
N GLY A 23 5.57 -6.19 1.45
CA GLY A 23 5.56 -5.17 0.41
C GLY A 23 4.16 -4.60 0.10
N VAL A 24 3.19 -4.81 0.97
CA VAL A 24 1.77 -4.43 0.77
C VAL A 24 1.51 -2.95 1.02
N GLY A 25 2.46 -2.23 1.64
CA GLY A 25 2.35 -0.79 1.92
C GLY A 25 1.68 -0.44 3.25
N GLY A 26 0.91 -1.35 3.86
CA GLY A 26 0.25 -1.14 5.17
C GLY A 26 -1.12 -0.47 5.12
N GLY A 27 -1.56 0.04 3.98
CA GLY A 27 -2.83 0.76 3.83
C GLY A 27 -4.07 -0.06 4.16
N LEU A 28 -4.04 -1.38 3.92
CA LEU A 28 -5.14 -2.29 4.29
C LEU A 28 -5.48 -2.27 5.80
N VAL A 29 -4.51 -1.92 6.64
CA VAL A 29 -4.73 -1.76 8.09
C VAL A 29 -5.01 -0.30 8.42
N ILE A 30 -4.25 0.64 7.84
CA ILE A 30 -4.34 2.06 8.17
C ILE A 30 -5.70 2.63 7.76
N VAL A 31 -6.18 2.35 6.54
CA VAL A 31 -7.42 2.94 6.01
C VAL A 31 -8.65 2.59 6.85
N PRO A 32 -8.98 1.31 7.10
CA PRO A 32 -10.15 0.99 7.91
C PRO A 32 -10.01 1.47 9.35
N SER A 33 -8.80 1.44 9.92
CA SER A 33 -8.56 1.93 11.28
C SER A 33 -8.76 3.43 11.40
N LEU A 34 -8.26 4.23 10.46
CA LEU A 34 -8.45 5.68 10.45
C LEU A 34 -9.90 6.05 10.14
N HIS A 35 -10.53 5.37 9.17
CA HIS A 35 -11.94 5.59 8.85
C HIS A 35 -12.83 5.32 10.08
N PHE A 36 -12.61 4.20 10.78
CA PHE A 36 -13.32 3.90 12.02
C PHE A 36 -13.11 5.00 13.08
N LEU A 37 -11.86 5.44 13.27
CA LEU A 37 -11.52 6.47 14.24
C LEU A 37 -12.20 7.81 13.91
N TYR A 38 -12.11 8.29 12.68
CA TYR A 38 -12.77 9.54 12.25
C TYR A 38 -14.30 9.44 12.32
N SER A 39 -14.87 8.29 11.99
CA SER A 39 -16.32 8.05 12.13
C SER A 39 -16.76 8.11 13.60
N THR A 40 -15.98 7.59 14.54
CA THR A 40 -16.28 7.70 16.00
C THR A 40 -16.13 9.13 16.52
N MET A 41 -15.32 9.95 15.86
CA MET A 41 -15.19 11.39 16.14
C MET A 41 -16.32 12.23 15.53
N GLY A 42 -17.25 11.61 14.78
CA GLY A 42 -18.43 12.27 14.20
C GLY A 42 -18.24 12.80 12.78
N TYR A 43 -17.12 12.51 12.12
CA TYR A 43 -16.90 12.90 10.72
C TYR A 43 -17.72 12.01 9.78
N SER A 44 -18.33 12.63 8.78
CA SER A 44 -19.09 11.92 7.74
C SER A 44 -18.19 11.07 6.85
N ASP A 45 -18.76 10.10 6.15
CA ASP A 45 -18.02 9.26 5.19
C ASP A 45 -17.41 10.07 4.04
N GLU A 46 -18.04 11.19 3.67
CA GLU A 46 -17.55 12.12 2.65
C GLU A 46 -16.19 12.74 3.03
N VAL A 47 -15.90 12.85 4.31
CA VAL A 47 -14.66 13.39 4.85
C VAL A 47 -13.74 12.27 5.33
N SER A 48 -14.24 11.35 6.13
CA SER A 48 -13.43 10.32 6.80
C SER A 48 -12.76 9.36 5.82
N ILE A 49 -13.45 8.97 4.73
CA ILE A 49 -12.88 8.06 3.73
C ILE A 49 -11.71 8.72 2.97
N PRO A 50 -11.87 9.89 2.31
CA PRO A 50 -10.75 10.51 1.60
C PRO A 50 -9.57 10.86 2.52
N VAL A 51 -9.83 11.34 3.74
CA VAL A 51 -8.76 11.66 4.70
C VAL A 51 -8.01 10.40 5.13
N SER A 52 -8.70 9.30 5.34
CA SER A 52 -8.07 8.02 5.67
C SER A 52 -7.20 7.50 4.52
N LEU A 53 -7.69 7.60 3.28
CA LEU A 53 -6.97 7.17 2.08
C LEU A 53 -5.71 8.03 1.85
N GLY A 54 -5.84 9.35 1.87
CA GLY A 54 -4.74 10.28 1.68
C GLY A 54 -3.66 10.14 2.75
N THR A 55 -4.08 10.04 4.02
CA THR A 55 -3.16 9.84 5.16
C THR A 55 -2.45 8.49 5.08
N ALA A 56 -3.16 7.42 4.72
CA ALA A 56 -2.55 6.10 4.54
C ALA A 56 -1.51 6.10 3.41
N LEU A 57 -1.78 6.76 2.27
CA LEU A 57 -0.80 6.90 1.18
C LEU A 57 0.44 7.68 1.62
N ALA A 58 0.29 8.73 2.41
CA ALA A 58 1.42 9.45 2.99
C ALA A 58 2.23 8.56 3.96
N CYS A 59 1.59 7.74 4.80
CA CYS A 59 2.26 6.73 5.62
C CYS A 59 3.03 5.71 4.76
N ILE A 60 2.45 5.30 3.62
CA ILE A 60 3.08 4.37 2.68
C ILE A 60 4.41 4.93 2.14
N VAL A 61 4.51 6.24 1.91
CA VAL A 61 5.79 6.87 1.50
C VAL A 61 6.87 6.59 2.54
N ILE A 62 6.59 6.87 3.80
CA ILE A 62 7.55 6.73 4.89
C ILE A 62 7.92 5.26 5.10
N ASN A 63 6.93 4.36 5.07
CA ASN A 63 7.14 2.93 5.21
C ASN A 63 8.00 2.37 4.07
N SER A 64 7.72 2.79 2.83
CA SER A 64 8.47 2.34 1.65
C SER A 64 9.91 2.82 1.68
N LEU A 65 10.17 4.10 2.02
CA LEU A 65 11.52 4.63 2.16
C LEU A 65 12.32 3.84 3.20
N SER A 66 11.69 3.53 4.33
CA SER A 66 12.30 2.75 5.41
C SER A 66 12.66 1.32 4.95
N ALA A 67 11.75 0.64 4.27
CA ALA A 67 11.94 -0.73 3.77
C ALA A 67 12.93 -0.78 2.59
N ILE A 68 12.85 0.17 1.64
CA ILE A 68 13.77 0.26 0.49
C ILE A 68 15.22 0.35 0.95
N SER A 69 15.50 1.04 2.05
CA SER A 69 16.86 1.14 2.60
C SER A 69 17.50 -0.23 2.88
N VAL A 70 16.70 -1.22 3.26
CA VAL A 70 17.15 -2.60 3.49
C VAL A 70 17.36 -3.33 2.17
N HIS A 71 16.43 -3.20 1.23
CA HIS A 71 16.49 -3.88 -0.06
C HIS A 71 17.61 -3.36 -0.97
N LEU A 72 17.93 -2.05 -0.87
CA LEU A 72 19.08 -1.45 -1.56
C LEU A 72 20.41 -2.06 -1.08
N LYS A 73 20.59 -2.17 0.25
CA LYS A 73 21.79 -2.78 0.82
C LYS A 73 22.00 -4.23 0.36
N ASN A 74 20.90 -4.97 0.19
CA ASN A 74 20.91 -6.36 -0.24
C ASN A 74 20.90 -6.54 -1.77
N LYS A 75 20.86 -5.45 -2.55
CA LYS A 75 20.80 -5.44 -4.02
C LYS A 75 19.70 -6.35 -4.60
N THR A 76 18.54 -6.39 -3.95
CA THR A 76 17.44 -7.29 -4.31
C THR A 76 16.40 -6.66 -5.24
N ILE A 77 16.48 -5.35 -5.52
CA ILE A 77 15.55 -4.64 -6.40
C ILE A 77 15.90 -4.91 -7.87
N LEU A 78 14.90 -5.31 -8.66
CA LEU A 78 15.01 -5.53 -10.10
C LEU A 78 14.73 -4.24 -10.86
N TRP A 79 15.72 -3.39 -11.01
CA TRP A 79 15.57 -2.04 -11.59
C TRP A 79 15.01 -2.05 -13.02
N LYS A 80 15.36 -3.05 -13.85
CA LYS A 80 14.80 -3.20 -15.20
C LYS A 80 13.28 -3.41 -15.16
N SER A 81 12.81 -4.30 -14.28
CA SER A 81 11.38 -4.56 -14.08
C SER A 81 10.67 -3.35 -13.45
N PHE A 82 11.34 -2.69 -12.49
CA PHE A 82 10.85 -1.46 -11.86
C PHE A 82 10.52 -0.40 -12.91
N LEU A 83 11.46 -0.04 -13.78
CA LEU A 83 11.28 1.01 -14.79
C LEU A 83 10.14 0.69 -15.77
N LYS A 84 10.02 -0.58 -16.17
CA LYS A 84 8.95 -1.01 -17.11
C LYS A 84 7.55 -0.88 -16.51
N ILE A 85 7.38 -1.10 -15.19
CA ILE A 85 6.11 -0.99 -14.50
C ILE A 85 5.82 0.45 -14.05
N PHE A 86 6.86 1.19 -13.67
CA PHE A 86 6.80 2.53 -13.09
C PHE A 86 6.03 3.54 -13.96
N SER A 87 6.26 3.54 -15.28
CA SER A 87 5.66 4.51 -16.20
C SER A 87 4.13 4.48 -16.17
N GLY A 88 3.55 3.29 -16.29
CA GLY A 88 2.11 3.13 -16.21
C GLY A 88 1.58 3.38 -14.78
N LEU A 89 2.32 2.91 -13.77
CA LEU A 89 1.91 3.00 -12.38
C LEU A 89 1.74 4.47 -11.91
N VAL A 90 2.62 5.37 -12.33
CA VAL A 90 2.49 6.81 -12.02
C VAL A 90 1.21 7.38 -12.61
N ILE A 91 0.96 7.13 -13.90
CA ILE A 91 -0.26 7.59 -14.59
C ILE A 91 -1.50 7.04 -13.89
N GLY A 92 -1.52 5.74 -13.61
CA GLY A 92 -2.64 5.10 -12.91
C GLY A 92 -2.88 5.68 -11.51
N SER A 93 -1.81 5.99 -10.77
CA SER A 93 -1.93 6.56 -9.42
C SER A 93 -2.66 7.90 -9.38
N LEU A 94 -2.50 8.73 -10.39
CA LEU A 94 -3.22 10.01 -10.49
C LEU A 94 -4.74 9.79 -10.70
N PHE A 95 -5.11 8.83 -11.57
CA PHE A 95 -6.52 8.53 -11.82
C PHE A 95 -7.21 7.84 -10.63
N GLY A 96 -6.50 7.02 -9.86
CA GLY A 96 -7.08 6.32 -8.71
C GLY A 96 -7.65 7.25 -7.64
N ALA A 97 -6.95 8.35 -7.35
CA ALA A 97 -7.43 9.35 -6.40
C ALA A 97 -8.69 10.07 -6.91
N LEU A 98 -8.71 10.45 -8.20
CA LEU A 98 -9.88 11.08 -8.83
C LEU A 98 -11.12 10.17 -8.74
N ILE A 99 -10.98 8.88 -9.01
CA ILE A 99 -12.10 7.94 -8.95
C ILE A 99 -12.64 7.84 -7.53
N SER A 100 -11.78 7.66 -6.53
CA SER A 100 -12.22 7.44 -5.15
C SER A 100 -12.85 8.67 -4.50
N THR A 101 -12.36 9.88 -4.82
CA THR A 101 -12.89 11.12 -4.26
C THR A 101 -14.25 11.49 -4.87
N ASN A 102 -14.49 11.16 -6.13
CA ASN A 102 -15.75 11.44 -6.83
C ASN A 102 -16.76 10.28 -6.76
N ALA A 103 -16.37 9.11 -6.24
CA ALA A 103 -17.27 7.98 -6.10
C ALA A 103 -18.29 8.21 -4.98
N ASP A 104 -19.51 7.72 -5.16
CA ASP A 104 -20.49 7.59 -4.09
C ASP A 104 -19.91 6.74 -2.95
N LYS A 105 -20.00 7.21 -1.71
CA LYS A 105 -19.28 6.60 -0.58
C LYS A 105 -19.88 5.26 -0.17
N GLU A 106 -21.19 5.07 -0.34
CA GLU A 106 -21.81 3.77 -0.09
C GLU A 106 -21.37 2.72 -1.13
N VAL A 107 -21.30 3.12 -2.39
CA VAL A 107 -20.76 2.25 -3.45
C VAL A 107 -19.28 1.99 -3.21
N PHE A 108 -18.51 3.01 -2.85
CA PHE A 108 -17.09 2.86 -2.55
C PHE A 108 -16.82 1.86 -1.42
N LYS A 109 -17.55 1.94 -0.29
CA LYS A 109 -17.44 0.98 0.82
C LYS A 109 -17.72 -0.45 0.38
N LYS A 110 -18.76 -0.66 -0.41
CA LYS A 110 -19.11 -2.01 -0.94
C LYS A 110 -18.03 -2.55 -1.88
N VAL A 111 -17.51 -1.70 -2.78
CA VAL A 111 -16.45 -2.07 -3.71
C VAL A 111 -15.14 -2.32 -2.97
N PHE A 112 -14.83 -1.52 -1.95
CA PHE A 112 -13.66 -1.72 -1.09
C PHE A 112 -13.73 -3.03 -0.30
N ALA A 113 -14.90 -3.34 0.29
CA ALA A 113 -15.13 -4.60 0.99
C ALA A 113 -15.00 -5.81 0.04
N LEU A 114 -15.59 -5.72 -1.16
CA LEU A 114 -15.45 -6.75 -2.19
C LEU A 114 -13.98 -6.89 -2.62
N PHE A 115 -13.27 -5.80 -2.79
CA PHE A 115 -11.84 -5.80 -3.11
C PHE A 115 -11.01 -6.53 -2.04
N ILE A 116 -11.21 -6.21 -0.75
CA ILE A 116 -10.52 -6.90 0.35
C ILE A 116 -10.85 -8.40 0.33
N PHE A 117 -12.13 -8.75 0.14
CA PHE A 117 -12.57 -10.15 0.05
C PHE A 117 -11.89 -10.90 -1.10
N LEU A 118 -11.87 -10.31 -2.30
CA LEU A 118 -11.22 -10.91 -3.48
C LEU A 118 -9.71 -11.04 -3.31
N VAL A 119 -9.05 -10.04 -2.72
CA VAL A 119 -7.62 -10.09 -2.39
C VAL A 119 -7.35 -11.20 -1.40
N SER A 120 -8.14 -11.30 -0.34
CA SER A 120 -8.02 -12.36 0.68
C SER A 120 -8.21 -13.74 0.03
N MET A 121 -9.27 -13.91 -0.78
CA MET A 121 -9.55 -15.16 -1.47
C MET A 121 -8.44 -15.54 -2.47
N ARG A 122 -7.91 -14.56 -3.24
CA ARG A 122 -6.81 -14.78 -4.19
C ARG A 122 -5.56 -15.35 -3.50
N MET A 123 -5.35 -15.04 -2.24
CA MET A 123 -4.15 -15.42 -1.50
C MET A 123 -4.20 -16.83 -0.93
N PHE A 124 -5.38 -17.46 -0.86
CA PHE A 124 -5.47 -18.91 -0.62
C PHE A 124 -4.85 -19.73 -1.76
N PHE A 125 -4.78 -19.16 -2.96
CA PHE A 125 -4.20 -19.87 -4.10
C PHE A 125 -2.69 -19.66 -4.14
N LYS A 126 -1.94 -20.77 -4.21
CA LYS A 126 -0.48 -20.74 -4.36
C LYS A 126 -0.11 -19.96 -5.63
N ILE A 127 0.82 -19.04 -5.51
CA ILE A 127 1.39 -18.37 -6.68
C ILE A 127 2.22 -19.39 -7.42
N LYS A 128 1.78 -19.75 -8.63
CA LYS A 128 2.48 -20.69 -9.50
C LYS A 128 3.76 -20.01 -10.00
N ASP A 129 4.89 -20.65 -9.76
CA ASP A 129 6.17 -20.23 -10.33
C ASP A 129 6.22 -20.77 -11.76
N SER A 130 6.49 -19.91 -12.74
CA SER A 130 6.65 -20.38 -14.13
C SER A 130 7.94 -21.19 -14.33
N GLY A 131 8.86 -21.13 -13.37
CA GLY A 131 10.16 -21.79 -13.45
C GLY A 131 11.13 -21.20 -14.48
N LYS A 132 10.67 -20.27 -15.33
CA LYS A 132 11.48 -19.58 -16.33
C LYS A 132 11.64 -18.11 -15.93
N ASP A 133 12.89 -17.65 -15.88
CA ASP A 133 13.20 -16.23 -15.64
C ASP A 133 13.01 -15.45 -16.96
N GLU A 134 11.78 -15.01 -17.20
CA GLU A 134 11.42 -14.29 -18.42
C GLU A 134 11.69 -12.79 -18.31
N GLU A 135 12.16 -12.19 -19.40
CA GLU A 135 12.27 -10.74 -19.47
C GLU A 135 10.89 -10.12 -19.69
N ILE A 136 10.50 -9.20 -18.81
CA ILE A 136 9.17 -8.60 -18.85
C ILE A 136 9.08 -7.63 -20.02
N ASN A 137 8.11 -7.83 -20.92
CA ASN A 137 7.83 -6.91 -22.02
C ASN A 137 7.19 -5.61 -21.48
N ILE A 138 7.67 -4.45 -21.93
CA ILE A 138 7.15 -3.14 -21.52
C ILE A 138 5.69 -2.94 -21.93
N PHE A 139 5.29 -3.48 -23.08
CA PHE A 139 3.88 -3.41 -23.56
C PHE A 139 2.89 -4.19 -22.68
N ILE A 140 3.38 -5.08 -21.82
CA ILE A 140 2.58 -5.77 -20.78
C ILE A 140 2.77 -5.07 -19.44
N ALA A 141 4.02 -4.70 -19.10
CA ALA A 141 4.36 -4.16 -17.80
C ALA A 141 3.76 -2.76 -17.55
N ALA A 142 3.76 -1.88 -18.56
CA ALA A 142 3.25 -0.52 -18.38
C ALA A 142 1.71 -0.48 -18.23
N PRO A 143 0.88 -1.13 -19.08
CA PRO A 143 -0.56 -1.19 -18.83
C PRO A 143 -0.92 -1.88 -17.52
N TYR A 144 -0.22 -2.98 -17.17
CA TYR A 144 -0.38 -3.63 -15.88
C TYR A 144 -0.06 -2.69 -14.72
N GLY A 145 1.07 -1.96 -14.81
CA GLY A 145 1.43 -0.92 -13.84
C GLY A 145 0.34 0.15 -13.72
N GLY A 146 -0.25 0.58 -14.85
CA GLY A 146 -1.35 1.54 -14.87
C GLY A 146 -2.57 1.05 -14.09
N ALA A 147 -3.03 -0.17 -14.37
CA ALA A 147 -4.14 -0.78 -13.64
C ALA A 147 -3.84 -0.92 -12.14
N VAL A 148 -2.62 -1.37 -11.81
CA VAL A 148 -2.16 -1.47 -10.41
C VAL A 148 -2.11 -0.08 -9.76
N GLY A 149 -1.63 0.94 -10.46
CA GLY A 149 -1.59 2.32 -9.96
C GLY A 149 -2.97 2.86 -9.60
N VAL A 150 -3.96 2.68 -10.50
CA VAL A 150 -5.36 3.07 -10.25
C VAL A 150 -5.89 2.40 -8.98
N ILE A 151 -5.84 1.06 -8.93
CA ILE A 151 -6.41 0.29 -7.82
C ILE A 151 -5.67 0.60 -6.51
N SER A 152 -4.34 0.68 -6.57
CA SER A 152 -3.50 0.92 -5.39
C SER A 152 -3.75 2.29 -4.77
N THR A 153 -3.93 3.33 -5.58
CA THR A 153 -4.21 4.68 -5.07
C THR A 153 -5.67 4.83 -4.64
N MET A 154 -6.60 4.26 -5.41
CA MET A 154 -8.03 4.27 -5.10
C MET A 154 -8.31 3.68 -3.70
N PHE A 155 -7.63 2.60 -3.34
CA PHE A 155 -7.83 1.91 -2.05
C PHE A 155 -6.71 2.16 -1.04
N ALA A 156 -5.77 3.04 -1.36
CA ALA A 156 -4.56 3.32 -0.57
C ALA A 156 -3.80 2.04 -0.19
N VAL A 157 -3.72 1.09 -1.09
CA VAL A 157 -3.02 -0.18 -0.91
C VAL A 157 -1.71 -0.13 -1.68
N GLY A 158 -0.61 -0.51 -1.04
CA GLY A 158 0.66 -0.61 -1.76
C GLY A 158 0.57 -1.62 -2.90
N GLY A 159 1.15 -1.29 -4.04
CA GLY A 159 1.12 -2.13 -5.25
C GLY A 159 1.65 -3.56 -5.08
N GLY A 160 2.23 -3.86 -3.92
CA GLY A 160 2.86 -5.14 -3.62
C GLY A 160 1.95 -6.36 -3.72
N ILE A 161 0.68 -6.21 -3.42
CA ILE A 161 -0.33 -7.29 -3.54
C ILE A 161 -0.43 -7.79 -4.98
N PHE A 162 -0.25 -6.90 -5.95
CA PHE A 162 -0.35 -7.20 -7.37
C PHE A 162 1.02 -7.45 -7.99
N ILE A 163 2.00 -6.57 -7.71
CA ILE A 163 3.31 -6.59 -8.34
C ILE A 163 4.13 -7.80 -7.90
N GLY A 164 4.08 -8.18 -6.62
CA GLY A 164 4.79 -9.36 -6.11
C GLY A 164 4.39 -10.65 -6.83
N PRO A 165 3.10 -11.01 -6.84
CA PRO A 165 2.60 -12.15 -7.61
C PRO A 165 2.90 -12.07 -9.11
N PHE A 166 2.78 -10.91 -9.75
CA PHE A 166 3.10 -10.72 -11.15
C PHE A 166 4.59 -11.05 -11.45
N LEU A 167 5.50 -10.52 -10.65
CA LEU A 167 6.92 -10.80 -10.80
C LEU A 167 7.24 -12.29 -10.55
N ARG A 168 6.53 -12.93 -9.62
CA ARG A 168 6.65 -14.38 -9.40
C ARG A 168 6.16 -15.21 -10.59
N LEU A 169 5.07 -14.82 -11.22
CA LEU A 169 4.60 -15.45 -12.47
C LEU A 169 5.61 -15.32 -13.60
N MET A 170 6.40 -14.24 -13.59
CA MET A 170 7.52 -14.03 -14.52
C MET A 170 8.82 -14.73 -14.05
N GLY A 171 8.75 -15.68 -13.12
CA GLY A 171 9.88 -16.48 -12.65
C GLY A 171 10.88 -15.79 -11.74
N LYS A 172 10.59 -14.56 -11.26
CA LYS A 172 11.51 -13.85 -10.37
C LYS A 172 11.49 -14.44 -8.95
N LYS A 173 12.66 -14.52 -8.32
CA LYS A 173 12.77 -15.00 -6.92
C LYS A 173 11.91 -14.16 -5.98
N MET A 174 11.30 -14.78 -4.96
CA MET A 174 10.36 -14.11 -4.06
C MET A 174 10.97 -12.88 -3.40
N LYS A 175 12.21 -12.96 -2.91
CA LYS A 175 12.93 -11.81 -2.31
C LYS A 175 13.04 -10.62 -3.26
N ASN A 176 13.33 -10.87 -4.54
CA ASN A 176 13.43 -9.84 -5.57
C ASN A 176 12.05 -9.28 -5.95
N ALA A 177 11.03 -10.13 -6.03
CA ALA A 177 9.66 -9.72 -6.29
C ALA A 177 9.14 -8.77 -5.21
N VAL A 178 9.31 -9.12 -3.93
CA VAL A 178 8.93 -8.28 -2.80
C VAL A 178 9.74 -6.98 -2.76
N ALA A 179 11.07 -7.05 -2.93
CA ALA A 179 11.91 -5.86 -2.93
C ALA A 179 11.52 -4.85 -4.03
N THR A 180 11.22 -5.36 -5.23
CA THR A 180 10.79 -4.54 -6.37
C THR A 180 9.39 -3.99 -6.15
N SER A 181 8.49 -4.76 -5.54
CA SER A 181 7.15 -4.30 -5.14
C SER A 181 7.21 -3.18 -4.12
N VAL A 182 8.03 -3.32 -3.08
CA VAL A 182 8.26 -2.25 -2.06
C VAL A 182 8.77 -0.98 -2.75
N ALA A 183 9.71 -1.10 -3.69
CA ALA A 183 10.22 0.04 -4.43
C ALA A 183 9.13 0.72 -5.28
N LEU A 184 8.25 -0.05 -5.94
CA LEU A 184 7.13 0.46 -6.73
C LEU A 184 5.97 1.02 -5.87
N THR A 185 5.88 0.61 -4.60
CA THR A 185 4.91 1.17 -3.66
C THR A 185 5.24 2.64 -3.30
N LEU A 186 6.51 3.03 -3.35
CA LEU A 186 6.92 4.41 -3.07
C LEU A 186 6.29 5.43 -4.03
N PRO A 187 6.39 5.31 -5.35
CA PRO A 187 5.72 6.23 -6.27
C PRO A 187 4.20 6.22 -6.13
N VAL A 188 3.55 5.08 -5.85
CA VAL A 188 2.10 5.05 -5.52
C VAL A 188 1.79 5.96 -4.33
N GLY A 189 2.56 5.84 -3.25
CA GLY A 189 2.42 6.69 -2.07
C GLY A 189 2.61 8.17 -2.38
N ILE A 190 3.69 8.53 -3.12
CA ILE A 190 4.01 9.93 -3.45
C ILE A 190 2.92 10.54 -4.33
N PHE A 191 2.66 9.96 -5.50
CA PHE A 191 1.70 10.54 -6.45
C PHE A 191 0.28 10.44 -5.94
N GLY A 192 -0.06 9.35 -5.23
CA GLY A 192 -1.35 9.22 -4.58
C GLY A 192 -1.58 10.27 -3.49
N SER A 193 -0.66 10.41 -2.53
CA SER A 193 -0.82 11.39 -1.45
C SER A 193 -0.87 12.83 -1.97
N ILE A 194 -0.05 13.19 -2.96
CA ILE A 194 -0.11 14.50 -3.62
C ILE A 194 -1.49 14.70 -4.25
N SER A 195 -2.04 13.70 -4.95
CA SER A 195 -3.37 13.80 -5.55
C SER A 195 -4.46 14.03 -4.51
N TYR A 196 -4.42 13.31 -3.38
CA TYR A 196 -5.38 13.52 -2.28
C TYR A 196 -5.21 14.89 -1.60
N VAL A 197 -3.99 15.40 -1.49
CA VAL A 197 -3.78 16.77 -1.02
C VAL A 197 -4.45 17.77 -1.97
N LEU A 198 -4.16 17.68 -3.26
CA LEU A 198 -4.68 18.63 -4.26
C LEU A 198 -6.21 18.58 -4.37
N LEU A 199 -6.80 17.38 -4.37
CA LEU A 199 -8.25 17.19 -4.44
C LEU A 199 -8.98 17.62 -3.17
N GLY A 200 -8.29 17.70 -2.04
CA GLY A 200 -8.85 18.09 -0.75
C GLY A 200 -8.64 19.55 -0.36
N LEU A 201 -7.95 20.37 -1.17
CA LEU A 201 -7.61 21.75 -0.79
C LEU A 201 -8.86 22.64 -0.54
N GLU A 202 -9.95 22.38 -1.26
CA GLU A 202 -11.20 23.12 -1.12
C GLU A 202 -12.23 22.37 -0.26
N ALA A 203 -11.88 21.20 0.28
CA ALA A 203 -12.78 20.42 1.12
C ALA A 203 -13.04 21.12 2.46
N LYS A 204 -14.31 21.08 2.91
CA LYS A 204 -14.77 21.67 4.18
C LYS A 204 -14.88 20.59 5.25
N ASP A 205 -14.98 21.04 6.49
CA ASP A 205 -15.22 20.20 7.67
C ASP A 205 -14.18 19.08 7.86
N LEU A 206 -12.94 19.32 7.41
CA LEU A 206 -11.82 18.39 7.59
C LEU A 206 -11.41 18.31 9.06
N PRO A 207 -10.91 17.16 9.53
CA PRO A 207 -10.31 17.04 10.86
C PRO A 207 -9.20 18.07 11.06
N ASP A 208 -9.08 18.57 12.29
CA ASP A 208 -7.98 19.47 12.66
C ASP A 208 -6.63 18.86 12.24
N PHE A 209 -5.69 19.73 11.87
CA PHE A 209 -4.38 19.31 11.38
C PHE A 209 -4.40 18.56 10.05
N SER A 210 -5.37 18.83 9.17
CA SER A 210 -5.41 18.31 7.81
C SER A 210 -4.89 19.32 6.79
N PHE A 211 -4.16 18.85 5.80
CA PHE A 211 -3.79 19.61 4.61
C PHE A 211 -4.31 18.86 3.38
N GLY A 212 -5.37 19.36 2.78
CA GLY A 212 -6.21 18.58 1.88
C GLY A 212 -6.69 17.32 2.59
N TYR A 213 -6.78 16.21 1.89
CA TYR A 213 -7.15 14.92 2.49
C TYR A 213 -6.00 14.18 3.17
N VAL A 214 -5.01 14.88 3.70
CA VAL A 214 -3.93 14.28 4.51
C VAL A 214 -3.90 14.90 5.90
N ASN A 215 -4.20 14.10 6.91
CA ASN A 215 -4.10 14.51 8.31
C ASN A 215 -2.70 14.26 8.84
N TYR A 216 -1.94 15.33 9.10
CA TYR A 216 -0.53 15.19 9.47
C TYR A 216 -0.34 14.75 10.92
N LEU A 217 -1.30 14.97 11.82
CA LEU A 217 -1.22 14.45 13.18
C LEU A 217 -1.26 12.91 13.17
N SER A 218 -2.25 12.34 12.52
CA SER A 218 -2.37 10.88 12.34
C SER A 218 -1.20 10.31 11.54
N LEU A 219 -0.75 11.03 10.50
CA LEU A 219 0.42 10.65 9.70
C LEU A 219 1.65 10.46 10.59
N PHE A 220 2.05 11.47 11.36
CA PHE A 220 3.25 11.40 12.18
C PHE A 220 3.11 10.40 13.32
N ALA A 221 1.96 10.34 13.96
CA ALA A 221 1.68 9.39 15.04
C ALA A 221 1.79 7.92 14.58
N ILE A 222 1.33 7.60 13.35
CA ILE A 222 1.46 6.26 12.77
C ILE A 222 2.87 6.06 12.21
N ALA A 223 3.40 7.02 11.43
CA ALA A 223 4.63 6.86 10.65
C ALA A 223 5.87 6.62 11.51
N ILE A 224 5.96 7.22 12.69
CA ILE A 224 7.08 7.00 13.61
C ILE A 224 7.21 5.50 13.90
N PHE A 225 6.15 4.86 14.36
CA PHE A 225 6.16 3.44 14.72
C PHE A 225 6.21 2.54 13.49
N SER A 226 5.49 2.88 12.44
CA SER A 226 5.43 2.07 11.22
C SER A 226 6.74 2.07 10.45
N SER A 227 7.53 3.14 10.49
CA SER A 227 8.84 3.19 9.84
C SER A 227 9.83 2.19 10.44
N PHE A 228 9.88 2.09 11.78
CA PHE A 228 10.71 1.10 12.48
C PHE A 228 10.23 -0.32 12.19
N ALA A 229 8.93 -0.57 12.30
CA ALA A 229 8.32 -1.86 12.05
C ALA A 229 8.50 -2.30 10.59
N SER A 230 8.39 -1.39 9.61
CA SER A 230 8.60 -1.65 8.19
C SER A 230 10.04 -2.04 7.89
N ARG A 231 11.01 -1.36 8.49
CA ARG A 231 12.42 -1.71 8.36
C ARG A 231 12.73 -3.08 8.96
N PHE A 232 12.11 -3.40 10.09
CA PHE A 232 12.23 -4.72 10.72
C PHE A 232 11.62 -5.81 9.84
N GLY A 233 10.40 -5.60 9.31
CA GLY A 233 9.75 -6.51 8.38
C GLY A 233 10.59 -6.77 7.13
N ALA A 234 11.14 -5.73 6.51
CA ALA A 234 12.03 -5.85 5.35
C ALA A 234 13.32 -6.65 5.65
N LYS A 235 13.88 -6.51 6.86
CA LYS A 235 15.03 -7.34 7.29
C LYS A 235 14.64 -8.81 7.43
N MET A 236 13.44 -9.09 7.96
CA MET A 236 12.94 -10.46 8.08
C MET A 236 12.72 -11.11 6.72
N THR A 237 12.20 -10.38 5.72
CA THR A 237 12.05 -10.87 4.34
C THR A 237 13.35 -11.44 3.78
N GLN A 238 14.49 -10.84 4.12
CA GLN A 238 15.80 -11.29 3.65
C GLN A 238 16.28 -12.60 4.32
N LYS A 239 15.76 -12.92 5.49
CA LYS A 239 16.18 -14.08 6.30
C LYS A 239 15.29 -15.31 6.12
N VAL A 240 14.05 -15.11 5.69
CA VAL A 240 13.06 -16.19 5.56
C VAL A 240 13.28 -16.96 4.25
N ASP A 241 13.21 -18.29 4.30
CA ASP A 241 13.24 -19.16 3.12
C ASP A 241 12.03 -18.88 2.22
N ASP A 242 12.24 -18.96 0.89
CA ASP A 242 11.21 -18.66 -0.11
C ASP A 242 9.93 -19.49 0.06
N LYS A 243 10.04 -20.76 0.49
CA LYS A 243 8.86 -21.64 0.71
C LYS A 243 8.07 -21.22 1.96
N ILE A 244 8.78 -20.89 3.04
CA ILE A 244 8.17 -20.40 4.28
C ILE A 244 7.54 -19.03 4.03
N PHE A 245 8.24 -18.15 3.30
CA PHE A 245 7.74 -16.83 2.96
C PHE A 245 6.42 -16.90 2.17
N GLN A 246 6.33 -17.76 1.15
CA GLN A 246 5.09 -17.96 0.40
C GLN A 246 3.93 -18.41 1.28
N ARG A 247 4.16 -19.29 2.27
CA ARG A 247 3.14 -19.71 3.23
C ARG A 247 2.71 -18.57 4.16
N LEU A 248 3.68 -17.83 4.71
CA LEU A 248 3.40 -16.68 5.56
C LEU A 248 2.67 -15.57 4.80
N TYR A 249 3.06 -15.31 3.56
CA TYR A 249 2.40 -14.36 2.68
C TYR A 249 0.94 -14.74 2.42
N ALA A 250 0.65 -16.01 2.20
CA ALA A 250 -0.72 -16.52 2.07
C ALA A 250 -1.51 -16.43 3.39
N LEU A 251 -0.89 -16.72 4.54
CA LEU A 251 -1.55 -16.70 5.84
C LEU A 251 -1.84 -15.28 6.36
N SER A 252 -0.94 -14.32 6.11
CA SER A 252 -1.06 -12.97 6.70
C SER A 252 -2.29 -12.21 6.24
N LEU A 253 -2.83 -12.54 5.07
CA LEU A 253 -3.95 -11.85 4.47
C LEU A 253 -5.29 -12.55 4.72
N ILE A 254 -5.26 -13.71 5.36
CA ILE A 254 -6.46 -14.37 5.88
C ILE A 254 -6.98 -13.63 7.14
N HIS A 255 -6.11 -12.89 7.84
CA HIS A 255 -6.41 -12.24 9.10
C HIS A 255 -6.64 -10.72 9.00
N ILE A 256 -6.62 -10.15 7.79
CA ILE A 256 -7.01 -8.77 7.49
C ILE A 256 -8.44 -8.76 6.95
#